data_aef549bc392b573fe1698cad3b9ddb19
#
_entry.id   aef549bc392b573fe1698cad3b9ddb19
#
_cell.length_a   1.000
_cell.length_b   1.000
_cell.length_c   1.000
_cell.angle_alpha   90.00
_cell.angle_beta   90.00
_cell.angle_gamma   90.00
#
_symmetry.space_group_name_H-M   'P 1'
#
loop_
_entity.id
_entity.type
_entity.pdbx_description
1 polymer ?
#
loop_
_entity_poly.entity_id
_entity_poly.type
_entity_poly.pdbx_seq_one_letter_code
_entity_poly.pdbx_strand_id
1 'polypeptide(L)'
;MTCKPKKKQTRRLVAVLLLTVLIAWTLWGNTALELNTYTVTSEKLPESFDGYRIAHVSDLHNAQMGEENENLLTMLREAKPDMIAITGDIIDSRKLDMDIALDFIREAVKIAPCYYVSGNHEGRLDDYDVMKAKMETAGVTVLEDTAVQI
;
A
#
# COMPACT_ATOMS: atom_id res chain seq x y z
N MET A 1 -3.32 -45.85 -41.94
CA MET A 1 -3.94 -44.87 -40.99
C MET A 1 -3.00 -44.66 -39.81
N THR A 2 -2.21 -43.60 -39.83
CA THR A 2 -1.21 -43.31 -38.79
C THR A 2 -1.80 -42.35 -37.76
N CYS A 3 -2.27 -42.91 -36.66
CA CYS A 3 -2.75 -42.10 -35.51
C CYS A 3 -1.55 -41.77 -34.59
N LYS A 4 -0.86 -40.67 -34.84
CA LYS A 4 0.06 -40.05 -33.91
C LYS A 4 -0.08 -38.54 -33.97
N PRO A 5 -0.83 -37.97 -32.97
CA PRO A 5 -0.15 -36.91 -32.23
C PRO A 5 -0.67 -36.70 -30.79
N LYS A 6 -1.40 -37.61 -30.17
CA LYS A 6 -1.98 -37.43 -28.82
C LYS A 6 -0.95 -36.99 -27.77
N LYS A 7 0.23 -37.60 -27.71
CA LYS A 7 1.27 -37.24 -26.72
C LYS A 7 1.82 -35.80 -26.87
N LYS A 8 1.97 -35.30 -28.10
CA LYS A 8 2.48 -33.94 -28.34
C LYS A 8 1.43 -32.88 -27.98
N GLN A 9 0.17 -33.16 -28.24
CA GLN A 9 -0.96 -32.30 -27.91
C GLN A 9 -1.17 -32.26 -26.40
N THR A 10 -1.11 -33.40 -25.70
CA THR A 10 -1.20 -33.48 -24.24
C THR A 10 -0.06 -32.69 -23.58
N ARG A 11 1.17 -32.81 -24.06
CA ARG A 11 2.31 -32.04 -23.53
C ARG A 11 2.12 -30.53 -23.72
N ARG A 12 1.57 -30.10 -24.87
CA ARG A 12 1.25 -28.67 -25.09
C ARG A 12 0.16 -28.19 -24.16
N LEU A 13 -0.91 -28.96 -23.95
CA LEU A 13 -1.99 -28.59 -23.02
C LEU A 13 -1.48 -28.51 -21.60
N VAL A 14 -0.64 -29.44 -21.13
CA VAL A 14 -0.02 -29.38 -19.80
C VAL A 14 0.88 -28.15 -19.68
N ALA A 15 1.69 -27.85 -20.70
CA ALA A 15 2.54 -26.66 -20.66
C ALA A 15 1.74 -25.36 -20.58
N VAL A 16 0.64 -25.26 -21.35
CA VAL A 16 -0.29 -24.11 -21.29
C VAL A 16 -0.93 -24.01 -19.91
N LEU A 17 -1.40 -25.12 -19.35
CA LEU A 17 -1.99 -25.13 -18.01
C LEU A 17 -0.98 -24.67 -16.94
N LEU A 18 0.24 -25.19 -16.97
CA LEU A 18 1.29 -24.77 -16.03
C LEU A 18 1.62 -23.27 -16.15
N LEU A 19 1.68 -22.77 -17.39
CA LEU A 19 1.91 -21.35 -17.65
C LEU A 19 0.75 -20.48 -17.12
N THR A 20 -0.50 -20.90 -17.33
CA THR A 20 -1.68 -20.19 -16.82
C THR A 20 -1.70 -20.16 -15.28
N VAL A 21 -1.37 -21.29 -14.65
CA VAL A 21 -1.26 -21.37 -13.19
C VAL A 21 -0.15 -20.46 -12.67
N LEU A 22 1.00 -20.44 -13.33
CA LEU A 22 2.13 -19.57 -12.96
C LEU A 22 1.76 -18.09 -13.10
N ILE A 23 1.09 -17.71 -14.19
CA ILE A 23 0.62 -16.32 -14.40
C ILE A 23 -0.41 -15.95 -13.33
N ALA A 24 -1.39 -16.81 -13.07
CA ALA A 24 -2.41 -16.57 -12.04
C ALA A 24 -1.78 -16.44 -10.65
N TRP A 25 -0.81 -17.28 -10.33
CA TRP A 25 -0.05 -17.21 -9.08
C TRP A 25 0.73 -15.91 -8.94
N THR A 26 1.45 -15.48 -10.00
CA THR A 26 2.19 -14.22 -9.98
C THR A 26 1.27 -13.01 -9.86
N LEU A 27 0.16 -12.99 -10.59
CA LEU A 27 -0.83 -11.91 -10.50
C LEU A 27 -1.43 -11.83 -9.08
N TRP A 28 -1.84 -12.98 -8.53
CA TRP A 28 -2.40 -13.03 -7.17
C TRP A 28 -1.38 -12.60 -6.12
N GLY A 29 -0.13 -13.10 -6.19
CA GLY A 29 0.92 -12.75 -5.24
C GLY A 29 1.34 -11.27 -5.26
N ASN A 30 1.16 -10.58 -6.41
CA ASN A 30 1.45 -9.14 -6.53
C ASN A 30 0.27 -8.23 -6.12
N THR A 31 -0.93 -8.79 -5.96
CA THR A 31 -2.14 -8.02 -5.64
C THR A 31 -2.75 -8.39 -4.30
N ALA A 32 -2.32 -9.49 -3.69
CA ALA A 32 -2.80 -9.92 -2.39
C ALA A 32 -2.28 -8.99 -1.29
N LEU A 33 -3.20 -8.44 -0.50
CA LEU A 33 -2.87 -7.70 0.71
C LEU A 33 -2.53 -8.67 1.83
N GLU A 34 -1.48 -8.36 2.59
CA GLU A 34 -1.10 -9.10 3.78
C GLU A 34 -0.84 -8.13 4.93
N LEU A 35 -1.44 -8.40 6.08
CA LEU A 35 -1.20 -7.65 7.31
C LEU A 35 -0.12 -8.36 8.13
N ASN A 36 1.05 -7.77 8.20
CA ASN A 36 2.13 -8.24 9.05
C ASN A 36 2.12 -7.47 10.38
N THR A 37 2.13 -8.20 11.48
CA THR A 37 2.13 -7.60 12.83
C THR A 37 3.46 -7.86 13.53
N TYR A 38 4.06 -6.78 14.02
CA TYR A 38 5.31 -6.81 14.78
C TYR A 38 5.07 -6.19 16.16
N THR A 39 5.55 -6.86 17.21
CA THR A 39 5.51 -6.30 18.56
C THR A 39 6.89 -5.80 18.94
N VAL A 40 6.95 -4.53 19.34
CA VAL A 40 8.16 -3.88 19.83
C VAL A 40 8.01 -3.63 21.32
N THR A 41 8.94 -4.15 22.12
CA THR A 41 8.98 -3.93 23.57
C THR A 41 10.26 -3.22 23.95
N SER A 42 10.16 -2.22 24.82
CA SER A 42 11.34 -1.51 25.35
C SER A 42 11.03 -0.91 26.72
N GLU A 43 11.95 -1.08 27.65
CA GLU A 43 11.87 -0.42 28.98
C GLU A 43 11.98 1.11 28.92
N LYS A 44 12.35 1.65 27.75
CA LYS A 44 12.46 3.10 27.51
C LYS A 44 11.17 3.74 27.03
N LEU A 45 10.19 2.94 26.66
CA LEU A 45 8.88 3.45 26.21
C LEU A 45 8.06 3.89 27.43
N PRO A 46 7.42 5.08 27.37
CA PRO A 46 6.44 5.48 28.36
C PRO A 46 5.26 4.48 28.43
N GLU A 47 4.66 4.33 29.61
CA GLU A 47 3.48 3.47 29.83
C GLU A 47 2.31 3.84 28.91
N SER A 48 2.21 5.10 28.48
CA SER A 48 1.19 5.57 27.52
C SER A 48 1.26 4.88 26.15
N PHE A 49 2.38 4.25 25.83
CA PHE A 49 2.56 3.46 24.60
C PHE A 49 2.26 1.96 24.77
N ASP A 50 1.83 1.53 25.96
CA ASP A 50 1.45 0.13 26.12
C ASP A 50 0.21 -0.19 25.29
N GLY A 51 0.35 -1.17 24.40
CA GLY A 51 -0.68 -1.53 23.44
C GLY A 51 -0.90 -0.55 22.28
N TYR A 52 -0.10 0.52 22.18
CA TYR A 52 -0.20 1.52 21.10
C TYR A 52 0.12 0.89 19.74
N ARG A 53 -0.74 1.10 18.78
CA ARG A 53 -0.68 0.47 17.45
C ARG A 53 -0.37 1.49 16.37
N ILE A 54 0.69 1.24 15.64
CA ILE A 54 1.09 2.05 14.48
C ILE A 54 0.82 1.21 13.22
N ALA A 55 -0.10 1.65 12.37
CA ALA A 55 -0.20 1.10 11.03
C ALA A 55 0.82 1.79 10.13
N HIS A 56 1.62 1.00 9.42
CA HIS A 56 2.62 1.49 8.48
C HIS A 56 2.18 1.20 7.06
N VAL A 57 2.08 2.24 6.24
CA VAL A 57 1.73 2.16 4.82
C VAL A 57 2.86 2.81 4.01
N SER A 58 3.35 2.11 3.01
CA SER A 58 4.44 2.59 2.14
C SER A 58 4.29 2.03 0.73
N ASP A 59 4.89 2.70 -0.25
CA ASP A 59 5.10 2.17 -1.60
C ASP A 59 3.82 1.74 -2.34
N LEU A 60 2.74 2.49 -2.21
CA LEU A 60 1.48 2.20 -2.91
C LEU A 60 1.59 2.40 -4.42
N HIS A 61 2.41 3.38 -4.88
CA HIS A 61 2.65 3.65 -6.30
C HIS A 61 1.36 3.71 -7.14
N ASN A 62 0.33 4.41 -6.65
CA ASN A 62 -1.00 4.47 -7.27
C ASN A 62 -1.67 3.10 -7.42
N ALA A 63 -1.26 2.07 -6.67
CA ALA A 63 -1.97 0.81 -6.65
C ALA A 63 -3.35 1.00 -6.00
N GLN A 64 -4.35 0.38 -6.60
CA GLN A 64 -5.70 0.31 -6.05
C GLN A 64 -5.98 -1.10 -5.55
N MET A 65 -6.16 -1.22 -4.24
CA MET A 65 -6.48 -2.48 -3.57
C MET A 65 -7.99 -2.60 -3.36
N GLY A 66 -8.68 -3.04 -4.40
CA GLY A 66 -10.14 -2.97 -4.53
C GLY A 66 -10.60 -1.63 -5.11
N GLU A 67 -11.92 -1.44 -5.21
CA GLU A 67 -12.49 -0.16 -5.63
C GLU A 67 -12.17 0.90 -4.57
N GLU A 68 -11.62 2.05 -5.00
CA GLU A 68 -11.23 3.15 -4.11
C GLU A 68 -10.36 2.74 -2.89
N ASN A 69 -9.54 1.72 -3.05
CA ASN A 69 -8.69 1.16 -1.97
C ASN A 69 -9.46 0.54 -0.79
N GLU A 70 -10.73 0.17 -0.96
CA GLU A 70 -11.58 -0.33 0.14
C GLU A 70 -11.00 -1.58 0.84
N ASN A 71 -10.29 -2.45 0.14
CA ASN A 71 -9.66 -3.61 0.76
C ASN A 71 -8.54 -3.18 1.73
N LEU A 72 -7.71 -2.21 1.35
CA LEU A 72 -6.65 -1.67 2.21
C LEU A 72 -7.25 -0.89 3.39
N LEU A 73 -8.25 -0.06 3.12
CA LEU A 73 -8.94 0.73 4.16
C LEU A 73 -9.66 -0.16 5.18
N THR A 74 -10.28 -1.25 4.71
CA THR A 74 -10.92 -2.23 5.60
C THR A 74 -9.88 -2.91 6.50
N MET A 75 -8.75 -3.33 5.94
CA MET A 75 -7.65 -3.91 6.72
C MET A 75 -7.11 -2.92 7.77
N LEU A 76 -6.97 -1.63 7.42
CA LEU A 76 -6.58 -0.59 8.38
C LEU A 76 -7.61 -0.41 9.49
N ARG A 77 -8.92 -0.37 9.18
CA ARG A 77 -10.00 -0.28 10.19
C ARG A 77 -9.99 -1.47 11.15
N GLU A 78 -9.78 -2.69 10.62
CA GLU A 78 -9.72 -3.92 11.41
C GLU A 78 -8.48 -3.98 12.32
N ALA A 79 -7.35 -3.44 11.86
CA ALA A 79 -6.12 -3.33 12.65
C ALA A 79 -6.28 -2.38 13.85
N LYS A 80 -7.26 -1.46 13.82
CA LYS A 80 -7.54 -0.45 14.86
C LYS A 80 -6.28 0.29 15.30
N PRO A 81 -5.60 0.98 14.39
CA PRO A 81 -4.39 1.71 14.72
C PRO A 81 -4.71 2.96 15.54
N ASP A 82 -3.79 3.34 16.42
CA ASP A 82 -3.82 4.61 17.14
C ASP A 82 -3.24 5.73 16.27
N MET A 83 -2.39 5.38 15.30
CA MET A 83 -1.90 6.27 14.25
C MET A 83 -1.56 5.51 12.98
N ILE A 84 -1.54 6.22 11.86
CA ILE A 84 -1.10 5.70 10.55
C ILE A 84 0.14 6.48 10.13
N ALA A 85 1.26 5.76 9.96
CA ALA A 85 2.50 6.29 9.40
C ALA A 85 2.55 5.96 7.90
N ILE A 86 2.58 6.99 7.06
CA ILE A 86 2.68 6.86 5.60
C ILE A 86 4.08 7.31 5.21
N THR A 87 4.91 6.37 4.73
CA THR A 87 6.34 6.63 4.52
C THR A 87 6.73 6.75 3.06
N GLY A 88 5.92 7.48 2.30
CA GLY A 88 6.22 7.89 0.93
C GLY A 88 5.88 6.86 -0.13
N ASP A 89 6.22 7.22 -1.36
CA ASP A 89 5.98 6.47 -2.58
C ASP A 89 4.51 6.00 -2.73
N ILE A 90 3.57 6.84 -2.25
CA ILE A 90 2.13 6.58 -2.41
C ILE A 90 1.66 6.84 -3.84
N ILE A 91 2.40 7.66 -4.59
CA ILE A 91 2.19 7.90 -6.01
C ILE A 91 3.26 7.22 -6.85
N ASP A 92 2.98 7.03 -8.14
CA ASP A 92 3.97 6.67 -9.15
C ASP A 92 4.30 7.91 -10.00
N SER A 93 5.51 8.44 -9.88
CA SER A 93 5.95 9.61 -10.66
C SER A 93 5.91 9.43 -12.17
N ARG A 94 5.77 8.18 -12.65
CA ARG A 94 5.57 7.83 -14.07
C ARG A 94 4.12 7.88 -14.51
N LYS A 95 3.19 7.86 -13.55
CA LYS A 95 1.74 7.97 -13.76
C LYS A 95 1.23 9.06 -12.82
N LEU A 96 1.20 10.29 -13.31
CA LEU A 96 0.79 11.45 -12.54
C LEU A 96 -0.74 11.44 -12.27
N ASP A 97 -1.18 10.50 -11.46
CA ASP A 97 -2.55 10.42 -10.97
C ASP A 97 -2.54 10.62 -9.46
N MET A 98 -2.60 11.88 -9.05
CA MET A 98 -2.62 12.23 -7.62
C MET A 98 -3.95 11.87 -6.95
N ASP A 99 -5.03 11.71 -7.72
CA ASP A 99 -6.36 11.53 -7.15
C ASP A 99 -6.46 10.19 -6.42
N ILE A 100 -5.84 9.13 -6.94
CA ILE A 100 -5.81 7.81 -6.28
C ILE A 100 -5.18 7.90 -4.88
N ALA A 101 -4.03 8.57 -4.77
CA ALA A 101 -3.34 8.74 -3.49
C ALA A 101 -4.14 9.64 -2.54
N LEU A 102 -4.72 10.73 -3.05
CA LEU A 102 -5.51 11.67 -2.25
C LEU A 102 -6.83 11.06 -1.77
N ASP A 103 -7.47 10.21 -2.56
CA ASP A 103 -8.69 9.51 -2.16
C ASP A 103 -8.39 8.51 -1.04
N PHE A 104 -7.31 7.73 -1.16
CA PHE A 104 -6.83 6.89 -0.06
C PHE A 104 -6.60 7.72 1.22
N ILE A 105 -5.89 8.83 1.12
CA ILE A 105 -5.56 9.71 2.26
C ILE A 105 -6.83 10.26 2.92
N ARG A 106 -7.80 10.75 2.15
CA ARG A 106 -9.08 11.28 2.67
C ARG A 106 -9.85 10.26 3.50
N GLU A 107 -9.74 9.00 3.15
CA GLU A 107 -10.38 7.92 3.92
C GLU A 107 -9.50 7.45 5.09
N ALA A 108 -8.18 7.39 4.93
CA ALA A 108 -7.26 6.98 5.97
C ALA A 108 -7.31 7.91 7.20
N VAL A 109 -7.41 9.23 7.01
CA VAL A 109 -7.51 10.21 8.11
C VAL A 109 -8.78 10.07 8.95
N LYS A 110 -9.82 9.41 8.42
CA LYS A 110 -11.04 9.10 9.18
C LYS A 110 -10.86 7.90 10.11
N ILE A 111 -9.83 7.09 9.91
CA ILE A 111 -9.54 5.88 10.69
C ILE A 111 -8.69 6.25 11.91
N ALA A 112 -7.59 6.97 11.71
CA ALA A 112 -6.67 7.41 12.76
C ALA A 112 -5.85 8.63 12.29
N PRO A 113 -5.18 9.37 13.21
CA PRO A 113 -4.24 10.42 12.85
C PRO A 113 -3.18 9.90 11.87
N CYS A 114 -3.01 10.61 10.74
CA CYS A 114 -2.08 10.25 9.69
C CYS A 114 -0.87 11.17 9.71
N TYR A 115 0.31 10.57 9.70
CA TYR A 115 1.61 11.24 9.57
C TYR A 115 2.27 10.78 8.28
N TYR A 116 2.78 11.72 7.51
CA TYR A 116 3.34 11.45 6.19
C TYR A 116 4.73 12.02 6.05
N VAL A 117 5.61 11.26 5.42
CA VAL A 117 6.89 11.71 4.88
C VAL A 117 6.97 11.36 3.40
N SER A 118 7.61 12.21 2.59
CA SER A 118 7.75 11.98 1.15
C SER A 118 8.75 10.87 0.84
N GLY A 119 8.47 10.12 -0.22
CA GLY A 119 9.40 9.16 -0.81
C GLY A 119 10.14 9.72 -2.03
N ASN A 120 10.87 8.86 -2.72
CA ASN A 120 11.64 9.28 -3.89
C ASN A 120 10.76 9.54 -5.14
N HIS A 121 9.56 8.99 -5.20
CA HIS A 121 8.61 9.29 -6.29
C HIS A 121 8.01 10.68 -6.12
N GLU A 122 7.62 11.06 -4.92
CA GLU A 122 7.15 12.40 -4.62
C GLU A 122 8.24 13.45 -4.88
N GLY A 123 9.49 13.14 -4.52
CA GLY A 123 10.63 14.04 -4.76
C GLY A 123 10.97 14.30 -6.24
N ARG A 124 10.31 13.59 -7.17
CA ARG A 124 10.43 13.81 -8.63
C ARG A 124 9.26 14.54 -9.24
N LEU A 125 8.27 14.93 -8.42
CA LEU A 125 7.11 15.68 -8.89
C LEU A 125 7.42 17.16 -8.94
N ASP A 126 7.13 17.78 -10.07
CA ASP A 126 7.17 19.25 -10.22
C ASP A 126 6.09 19.92 -9.35
N ASP A 127 4.95 19.23 -9.13
CA ASP A 127 3.78 19.72 -8.40
C ASP A 127 3.68 19.14 -6.96
N TYR A 128 4.79 18.73 -6.35
CA TYR A 128 4.78 18.12 -5.00
C TYR A 128 4.15 19.05 -3.95
N ASP A 129 4.44 20.35 -4.01
CA ASP A 129 3.86 21.34 -3.08
C ASP A 129 2.33 21.39 -3.16
N VAL A 130 1.78 21.21 -4.37
CA VAL A 130 0.32 21.15 -4.57
C VAL A 130 -0.25 19.89 -3.94
N MET A 131 0.40 18.74 -4.10
CA MET A 131 0.00 17.49 -3.48
C MET A 131 0.06 17.58 -1.96
N LYS A 132 1.15 18.11 -1.42
CA LYS A 132 1.33 18.35 0.01
C LYS A 132 0.20 19.20 0.59
N ALA A 133 -0.09 20.35 -0.01
CA ALA A 133 -1.17 21.23 0.44
C ALA A 133 -2.55 20.55 0.44
N LYS A 134 -2.82 19.66 -0.53
CA LYS A 134 -4.04 18.86 -0.58
C LYS A 134 -4.08 17.81 0.54
N MET A 135 -2.95 17.15 0.85
CA MET A 135 -2.85 16.19 1.96
C MET A 135 -3.06 16.88 3.32
N GLU A 136 -2.42 18.03 3.54
CA GLU A 136 -2.61 18.84 4.75
C GLU A 136 -4.06 19.31 4.90
N THR A 137 -4.70 19.73 3.79
CA THR A 137 -6.13 20.08 3.77
C THR A 137 -7.01 18.88 4.12
N ALA A 138 -6.61 17.66 3.74
CA ALA A 138 -7.32 16.44 4.10
C ALA A 138 -7.12 16.03 5.57
N GLY A 139 -6.18 16.65 6.30
CA GLY A 139 -5.95 16.41 7.72
C GLY A 139 -4.71 15.56 8.02
N VAL A 140 -3.82 15.36 7.04
CA VAL A 140 -2.54 14.68 7.26
C VAL A 140 -1.52 15.64 7.85
N THR A 141 -0.74 15.17 8.81
CA THR A 141 0.45 15.88 9.29
C THR A 141 1.64 15.50 8.41
N VAL A 142 2.06 16.42 7.54
CA VAL A 142 3.24 16.23 6.69
C VAL A 142 4.50 16.61 7.48
N LEU A 143 5.47 15.69 7.54
CA LEU A 143 6.73 15.87 8.25
C LEU A 143 7.87 16.05 7.24
N GLU A 144 8.45 17.24 7.21
CA GLU A 144 9.64 17.58 6.43
C GLU A 144 10.66 18.23 7.37
N ASP A 145 11.72 17.51 7.68
CA ASP A 145 12.77 17.93 8.62
C ASP A 145 12.22 18.46 9.95
N THR A 146 11.03 17.99 10.33
CA THR A 146 10.30 18.40 11.54
C THR A 146 9.94 17.20 12.38
N ALA A 147 9.69 17.42 13.67
CA ALA A 147 9.20 16.42 14.59
C ALA A 147 7.93 16.92 15.28
N VAL A 148 7.01 16.02 15.55
CA VAL A 148 5.81 16.27 16.35
C VAL A 148 5.82 15.37 17.57
N GLN A 149 5.22 15.87 18.64
CA GLN A 149 4.99 15.05 19.82
C GLN A 149 3.64 14.36 19.68
N ILE A 150 3.61 13.07 19.95
CA ILE A 150 2.42 12.22 19.92
C ILE A 150 1.92 12.02 21.34
#